data_b0b5818ad3444c0d22b8a497f11efc8d
#
_entry.id   b0b5818ad3444c0d22b8a497f11efc8d
#
_cell.length_a   1.000
_cell.length_b   1.000
_cell.length_c   1.000
_cell.angle_alpha   90.00
_cell.angle_beta   90.00
_cell.angle_gamma   90.00
#
_symmetry.space_group_name_H-M   'P 1'
#
loop_
_entity.id
_entity.type
_entity.pdbx_description
1 polymer ?
#
loop_
_entity_poly.entity_id
_entity_poly.type
_entity_poly.pdbx_seq_one_letter_code
_entity_poly.pdbx_strand_id
1 'polypeptide(L)'
;MVGLTIVVIALSIALLVLVALFLRQRRRIRKLAEQAEDFLVGNGAPLEFSVQEDSLAPLHNAIAELQNRLLLAKERQAEECRRTSDLTADISHQLKTPLASLRLYCEMDESFHLSQQLTQIERMERLIQSLLRLERLCADGYEFTYDEQKVASIIRSCWAGLSATFPACTVEVIGNAIIRCDEKWLSEAFTNLLKNACEHMPEGGTVHVRMETTEAAFFCTVEDEGGGASGKDLPHLFERFYRAEGSPSSGAGIGLAIVREIIWRHHGAISAENTAKGLKMTISIPLMKMIRTYS
;
A
#
# COMPACT_ATOMS: atom_id res chain seq x y z
N MET A 1 28.35 -21.98 -63.47
CA MET A 1 29.02 -21.73 -62.16
C MET A 1 28.95 -20.29 -61.74
N VAL A 2 29.27 -19.29 -62.54
CA VAL A 2 29.23 -17.84 -62.20
C VAL A 2 27.84 -17.36 -61.74
N GLY A 3 26.76 -17.81 -62.40
CA GLY A 3 25.38 -17.42 -62.00
C GLY A 3 24.96 -17.91 -60.59
N LEU A 4 25.41 -19.13 -60.20
CA LEU A 4 25.10 -19.70 -58.89
C LEU A 4 25.81 -18.94 -57.75
N THR A 5 27.06 -18.54 -58.00
CA THR A 5 27.86 -17.77 -57.02
C THR A 5 27.25 -16.37 -56.81
N ILE A 6 26.76 -15.70 -57.85
CA ILE A 6 26.08 -14.40 -57.74
C ILE A 6 24.80 -14.52 -56.93
N VAL A 7 24.01 -15.56 -57.12
CA VAL A 7 22.75 -15.80 -56.36
C VAL A 7 23.07 -16.06 -54.89
N VAL A 8 24.10 -16.85 -54.57
CA VAL A 8 24.51 -17.13 -53.18
C VAL A 8 24.97 -15.85 -52.47
N ILE A 9 25.76 -15.01 -53.15
CA ILE A 9 26.20 -13.71 -52.58
C ILE A 9 25.02 -12.81 -52.33
N ALA A 10 24.09 -12.71 -53.30
CA ALA A 10 22.88 -11.86 -53.14
C ALA A 10 22.00 -12.33 -51.95
N LEU A 11 21.81 -13.64 -51.77
CA LEU A 11 21.08 -14.21 -50.65
C LEU A 11 21.77 -13.94 -49.32
N SER A 12 23.10 -14.05 -49.28
CA SER A 12 23.88 -13.75 -48.04
C SER A 12 23.79 -12.29 -47.64
N ILE A 13 23.84 -11.36 -48.62
CA ILE A 13 23.65 -9.93 -48.36
C ILE A 13 22.22 -9.65 -47.86
N ALA A 14 21.22 -10.24 -48.50
CA ALA A 14 19.82 -10.09 -48.09
C ALA A 14 19.61 -10.59 -46.66
N LEU A 15 20.17 -11.72 -46.29
CA LEU A 15 20.13 -12.29 -44.95
C LEU A 15 20.81 -11.36 -43.92
N LEU A 16 21.99 -10.82 -44.22
CA LEU A 16 22.68 -9.86 -43.37
C LEU A 16 21.88 -8.60 -43.15
N VAL A 17 21.24 -8.06 -44.19
CA VAL A 17 20.35 -6.89 -44.07
C VAL A 17 19.15 -7.21 -43.19
N LEU A 18 18.54 -8.36 -43.36
CA LEU A 18 17.38 -8.80 -42.58
C LEU A 18 17.74 -8.97 -41.09
N VAL A 19 18.89 -9.57 -40.80
CA VAL A 19 19.42 -9.71 -39.44
C VAL A 19 19.70 -8.31 -38.84
N ALA A 20 20.34 -7.41 -39.58
CA ALA A 20 20.59 -6.05 -39.13
C ALA A 20 19.31 -5.27 -38.80
N LEU A 21 18.29 -5.38 -39.65
CA LEU A 21 16.96 -4.78 -39.43
C LEU A 21 16.29 -5.37 -38.15
N PHE A 22 16.35 -6.68 -38.01
CA PHE A 22 15.80 -7.38 -36.84
C PHE A 22 16.48 -6.93 -35.53
N LEU A 23 17.81 -6.87 -35.52
CA LEU A 23 18.56 -6.40 -34.37
C LEU A 23 18.27 -4.93 -34.03
N ARG A 24 18.11 -4.09 -35.07
CA ARG A 24 17.73 -2.67 -34.89
C ARG A 24 16.33 -2.55 -34.28
N GLN A 25 15.37 -3.33 -34.74
CA GLN A 25 14.01 -3.34 -34.20
C GLN A 25 13.98 -3.83 -32.75
N ARG A 26 14.70 -4.91 -32.44
CA ARG A 26 14.84 -5.45 -31.09
C ARG A 26 15.44 -4.43 -30.10
N ARG A 27 16.47 -3.68 -30.53
CA ARG A 27 17.07 -2.61 -29.71
C ARG A 27 16.07 -1.48 -29.45
N ARG A 28 15.25 -1.10 -30.43
CA ARG A 28 14.23 -0.06 -30.25
C ARG A 28 13.14 -0.48 -29.24
N ILE A 29 12.66 -1.72 -29.35
CA ILE A 29 11.65 -2.25 -28.40
C ILE A 29 12.23 -2.27 -26.99
N ARG A 30 13.47 -2.72 -26.82
CA ARG A 30 14.15 -2.74 -25.53
C ARG A 30 14.28 -1.34 -24.93
N LYS A 31 14.66 -0.35 -25.73
CA LYS A 31 14.76 1.05 -25.27
C LYS A 31 13.42 1.62 -24.84
N LEU A 32 12.32 1.31 -25.57
CA LEU A 32 10.97 1.72 -25.18
C LEU A 32 10.55 1.06 -23.85
N ALA A 33 10.87 -0.21 -23.67
CA ALA A 33 10.59 -0.90 -22.41
C ALA A 33 11.36 -0.29 -21.24
N GLU A 34 12.66 -0.03 -21.40
CA GLU A 34 13.50 0.64 -20.39
C GLU A 34 12.94 2.03 -20.03
N GLN A 35 12.56 2.83 -21.03
CA GLN A 35 11.95 4.15 -20.79
C GLN A 35 10.58 4.06 -20.07
N ALA A 36 9.78 3.04 -20.39
CA ALA A 36 8.51 2.83 -19.70
C ALA A 36 8.72 2.37 -18.24
N GLU A 37 9.73 1.53 -17.98
CA GLU A 37 10.10 1.11 -16.63
C GLU A 37 10.65 2.28 -15.80
N ASP A 38 11.55 3.10 -16.36
CA ASP A 38 12.08 4.30 -15.70
C ASP A 38 10.97 5.27 -15.29
N PHE A 39 9.96 5.44 -16.16
CA PHE A 39 8.78 6.27 -15.82
C PHE A 39 7.97 5.67 -14.66
N LEU A 40 7.76 4.35 -14.63
CA LEU A 40 7.03 3.68 -13.55
C LEU A 40 7.74 3.78 -12.21
N VAL A 41 9.09 3.80 -12.22
CA VAL A 41 9.93 3.98 -11.01
C VAL A 41 10.01 5.44 -10.57
N GLY A 42 9.47 6.39 -11.36
CA GLY A 42 9.49 7.81 -11.04
C GLY A 42 10.77 8.54 -11.46
N ASN A 43 11.71 7.86 -12.14
CA ASN A 43 12.99 8.43 -12.56
C ASN A 43 13.00 8.94 -14.00
N GLY A 44 11.90 8.77 -14.76
CA GLY A 44 11.80 9.13 -16.17
C GLY A 44 10.66 10.13 -16.46
N ALA A 45 10.89 10.98 -17.47
CA ALA A 45 9.82 11.80 -18.05
C ALA A 45 8.88 10.91 -18.90
N PRO A 46 7.60 11.30 -19.08
CA PRO A 46 6.69 10.59 -19.97
C PRO A 46 7.22 10.64 -21.39
N LEU A 47 6.93 9.60 -22.16
CA LEU A 47 7.29 9.52 -23.57
C LEU A 47 6.55 10.62 -24.36
N GLU A 48 7.30 11.33 -25.22
CA GLU A 48 6.69 12.23 -26.20
C GLU A 48 6.05 11.44 -27.32
N PHE A 49 4.99 11.99 -27.92
CA PHE A 49 4.34 11.34 -29.07
C PHE A 49 5.29 11.26 -30.26
N SER A 50 5.42 10.08 -30.87
CA SER A 50 6.22 9.90 -32.07
C SER A 50 5.48 10.43 -33.30
N VAL A 51 6.14 11.30 -34.05
CA VAL A 51 5.67 11.83 -35.36
C VAL A 51 6.17 10.94 -36.51
N GLN A 52 7.06 9.96 -36.24
CA GLN A 52 7.62 9.09 -37.27
C GLN A 52 6.61 7.98 -37.65
N GLU A 53 6.34 7.82 -38.94
CA GLU A 53 5.54 6.73 -39.48
C GLU A 53 6.39 5.45 -39.58
N ASP A 54 6.62 4.77 -38.46
CA ASP A 54 7.25 3.45 -38.44
C ASP A 54 6.32 2.39 -37.81
N SER A 55 6.67 1.11 -37.97
CA SER A 55 5.87 -0.01 -37.49
C SER A 55 5.68 -0.03 -35.94
N LEU A 56 6.50 0.71 -35.20
CA LEU A 56 6.43 0.81 -33.74
C LEU A 56 5.75 2.09 -33.25
N ALA A 57 5.48 3.05 -34.13
CA ALA A 57 4.83 4.32 -33.76
C ALA A 57 3.48 4.14 -33.06
N PRO A 58 2.58 3.21 -33.48
CA PRO A 58 1.33 2.99 -32.77
C PRO A 58 1.55 2.50 -31.32
N LEU A 59 2.52 1.61 -31.11
CA LEU A 59 2.85 1.11 -29.77
C LEU A 59 3.47 2.21 -28.92
N HIS A 60 4.40 2.97 -29.47
CA HIS A 60 5.01 4.12 -28.80
C HIS A 60 3.96 5.13 -28.34
N ASN A 61 3.05 5.51 -29.25
CA ASN A 61 2.00 6.49 -28.96
C ASN A 61 0.97 5.94 -27.96
N ALA A 62 0.66 4.64 -27.98
CA ALA A 62 -0.20 4.03 -26.99
C ALA A 62 0.43 4.06 -25.58
N ILE A 63 1.74 3.81 -25.46
CA ILE A 63 2.45 3.90 -24.18
C ILE A 63 2.48 5.36 -23.69
N ALA A 64 2.79 6.32 -24.57
CA ALA A 64 2.79 7.75 -24.23
C ALA A 64 1.41 8.22 -23.75
N GLU A 65 0.34 7.79 -24.42
CA GLU A 65 -1.04 8.11 -24.02
C GLU A 65 -1.37 7.51 -22.64
N LEU A 66 -1.00 6.25 -22.38
CA LEU A 66 -1.21 5.61 -21.08
C LEU A 66 -0.44 6.33 -19.97
N GLN A 67 0.80 6.74 -20.22
CA GLN A 67 1.59 7.50 -19.25
C GLN A 67 0.96 8.86 -18.93
N ASN A 68 0.50 9.58 -19.95
CA ASN A 68 -0.19 10.86 -19.78
C ASN A 68 -1.51 10.71 -18.99
N ARG A 69 -2.31 9.68 -19.30
CA ARG A 69 -3.53 9.39 -18.54
C ARG A 69 -3.21 9.04 -17.08
N LEU A 70 -2.14 8.30 -16.85
CA LEU A 70 -1.70 7.96 -15.49
C LEU A 70 -1.27 9.19 -14.70
N LEU A 71 -0.54 10.13 -15.33
CA LEU A 71 -0.17 11.40 -14.70
C LEU A 71 -1.41 12.22 -14.33
N LEU A 72 -2.33 12.43 -15.29
CA LEU A 72 -3.56 13.16 -15.04
C LEU A 72 -4.42 12.51 -13.94
N ALA A 73 -4.47 11.19 -13.90
CA ALA A 73 -5.18 10.47 -12.84
C ALA A 73 -4.52 10.68 -11.46
N LYS A 74 -3.17 10.65 -11.40
CA LYS A 74 -2.42 10.93 -10.18
C LYS A 74 -2.62 12.38 -9.70
N GLU A 75 -2.57 13.35 -10.60
CA GLU A 75 -2.79 14.77 -10.28
C GLU A 75 -4.20 15.01 -9.71
N ARG A 76 -5.23 14.43 -10.33
CA ARG A 76 -6.61 14.51 -9.82
C ARG A 76 -6.74 13.87 -8.45
N GLN A 77 -6.15 12.69 -8.27
CA GLN A 77 -6.18 11.99 -6.99
C GLN A 77 -5.45 12.78 -5.90
N ALA A 78 -4.29 13.38 -6.22
CA ALA A 78 -3.56 14.24 -5.30
C ALA A 78 -4.37 15.50 -4.90
N GLU A 79 -5.06 16.13 -5.86
CA GLU A 79 -5.90 17.28 -5.58
C GLU A 79 -7.13 16.92 -4.73
N GLU A 80 -7.79 15.79 -4.98
CA GLU A 80 -8.87 15.28 -4.15
C GLU A 80 -8.38 14.96 -2.73
N CYS A 81 -7.22 14.32 -2.59
CA CYS A 81 -6.60 14.07 -1.29
C CYS A 81 -6.29 15.37 -0.54
N ARG A 82 -5.74 16.39 -1.22
CA ARG A 82 -5.47 17.71 -0.59
C ARG A 82 -6.75 18.37 -0.09
N ARG A 83 -7.78 18.44 -0.91
CA ARG A 83 -9.08 19.04 -0.50
C ARG A 83 -9.70 18.32 0.70
N THR A 84 -9.63 16.98 0.71
CA THR A 84 -10.10 16.19 1.84
C THR A 84 -9.25 16.41 3.08
N SER A 85 -7.93 16.53 2.91
CA SER A 85 -6.98 16.81 3.99
C SER A 85 -7.25 18.15 4.65
N ASP A 86 -7.36 19.20 3.87
CA ASP A 86 -7.61 20.56 4.37
C ASP A 86 -8.93 20.64 5.13
N LEU A 87 -10.00 20.06 4.57
CA LEU A 87 -11.30 19.99 5.21
C LEU A 87 -11.25 19.24 6.54
N THR A 88 -10.51 18.15 6.58
CA THR A 88 -10.41 17.31 7.78
C THR A 88 -9.54 17.96 8.86
N ALA A 89 -8.48 18.68 8.48
CA ALA A 89 -7.68 19.46 9.40
C ALA A 89 -8.51 20.56 10.07
N ASP A 90 -9.30 21.28 9.29
CA ASP A 90 -10.21 22.33 9.79
C ASP A 90 -11.27 21.78 10.73
N ILE A 91 -11.95 20.68 10.35
CA ILE A 91 -12.93 20.01 11.20
C ILE A 91 -12.29 19.55 12.52
N SER A 92 -11.07 18.99 12.46
CA SER A 92 -10.39 18.49 13.64
C SER A 92 -10.00 19.60 14.60
N HIS A 93 -9.52 20.73 14.09
CA HIS A 93 -9.24 21.92 14.91
C HIS A 93 -10.49 22.48 15.54
N GLN A 94 -11.60 22.56 14.80
CA GLN A 94 -12.88 23.08 15.30
C GLN A 94 -13.57 22.13 16.29
N LEU A 95 -13.35 20.81 16.18
CA LEU A 95 -13.87 19.82 17.13
C LEU A 95 -13.03 19.69 18.40
N LYS A 96 -11.72 19.89 18.32
CA LYS A 96 -10.83 19.78 19.47
C LYS A 96 -11.13 20.82 20.56
N THR A 97 -11.52 22.03 20.18
CA THR A 97 -11.85 23.12 21.13
C THR A 97 -13.11 22.83 21.94
N PRO A 98 -14.29 22.49 21.36
CA PRO A 98 -15.48 22.17 22.15
C PRO A 98 -15.32 20.86 22.93
N LEU A 99 -14.53 19.90 22.43
CA LEU A 99 -14.20 18.66 23.16
C LEU A 99 -13.39 18.95 24.42
N ALA A 100 -12.39 19.82 24.33
CA ALA A 100 -11.62 20.24 25.50
C ALA A 100 -12.50 20.97 26.53
N SER A 101 -13.43 21.79 26.06
CA SER A 101 -14.40 22.47 26.94
C SER A 101 -15.36 21.47 27.61
N LEU A 102 -15.89 20.50 26.87
CA LEU A 102 -16.74 19.43 27.38
C LEU A 102 -16.02 18.59 28.45
N ARG A 103 -14.76 18.24 28.20
CA ARG A 103 -13.92 17.52 29.17
C ARG A 103 -13.75 18.33 30.46
N LEU A 104 -13.46 19.63 30.33
CA LEU A 104 -13.33 20.52 31.48
C LEU A 104 -14.62 20.59 32.32
N TYR A 105 -15.77 20.69 31.65
CA TYR A 105 -17.09 20.68 32.34
C TYR A 105 -17.40 19.34 32.99
N CYS A 106 -17.04 18.22 32.36
CA CYS A 106 -17.19 16.89 32.93
C CYS A 106 -16.29 16.67 34.16
N GLU A 107 -15.08 17.25 34.15
CA GLU A 107 -14.13 17.18 35.29
C GLU A 107 -14.59 18.06 36.48
N MET A 108 -15.43 19.05 36.24
CA MET A 108 -15.99 19.97 37.26
C MET A 108 -17.31 19.50 37.87
N ASP A 109 -18.00 18.54 37.25
CA ASP A 109 -19.30 18.02 37.70
C ASP A 109 -19.11 16.67 38.41
N GLU A 110 -19.44 16.57 39.69
CA GLU A 110 -19.36 15.36 40.53
C GLU A 110 -20.50 14.36 40.24
N SER A 111 -21.15 14.43 39.07
CA SER A 111 -22.25 13.55 38.73
C SER A 111 -21.84 12.11 38.41
N PHE A 112 -22.73 11.15 38.71
CA PHE A 112 -22.54 9.70 38.59
C PHE A 112 -22.24 9.19 37.15
N HIS A 113 -22.33 10.06 36.14
CA HIS A 113 -22.11 9.72 34.71
C HIS A 113 -20.76 10.21 34.16
N LEU A 114 -19.89 10.75 35.00
CA LEU A 114 -18.62 11.37 34.59
C LEU A 114 -17.70 10.39 33.84
N SER A 115 -17.56 9.16 34.34
CA SER A 115 -16.70 8.14 33.74
C SER A 115 -17.16 7.74 32.35
N GLN A 116 -18.47 7.67 32.12
CA GLN A 116 -19.04 7.32 30.80
C GLN A 116 -18.83 8.47 29.80
N GLN A 117 -18.99 9.71 30.24
CA GLN A 117 -18.79 10.89 29.40
C GLN A 117 -17.31 11.03 29.01
N LEU A 118 -16.38 10.84 29.96
CA LEU A 118 -14.93 10.82 29.68
C LEU A 118 -14.56 9.73 28.68
N THR A 119 -15.12 8.53 28.82
CA THR A 119 -14.88 7.42 27.86
C THR A 119 -15.33 7.80 26.45
N GLN A 120 -16.47 8.48 26.29
CA GLN A 120 -16.94 8.94 24.97
C GLN A 120 -16.02 10.02 24.37
N ILE A 121 -15.57 10.96 25.21
CA ILE A 121 -14.62 11.99 24.80
C ILE A 121 -13.31 11.37 24.30
N GLU A 122 -12.73 10.43 25.06
CA GLU A 122 -11.53 9.72 24.66
C GLU A 122 -11.73 8.92 23.34
N ARG A 123 -12.93 8.38 23.14
CA ARG A 123 -13.27 7.71 21.87
C ARG A 123 -13.29 8.70 20.70
N MET A 124 -13.87 9.90 20.90
CA MET A 124 -13.88 10.94 19.86
C MET A 124 -12.47 11.47 19.58
N GLU A 125 -11.65 11.68 20.60
CA GLU A 125 -10.26 12.08 20.43
C GLU A 125 -9.47 11.04 19.59
N ARG A 126 -9.64 9.74 19.90
CA ARG A 126 -9.02 8.65 19.11
C ARG A 126 -9.49 8.63 17.66
N LEU A 127 -10.78 8.86 17.41
CA LEU A 127 -11.33 8.99 16.08
C LEU A 127 -10.68 10.12 15.28
N ILE A 128 -10.61 11.31 15.87
CA ILE A 128 -10.01 12.50 15.26
C ILE A 128 -8.54 12.24 14.95
N GLN A 129 -7.78 11.67 15.90
CA GLN A 129 -6.37 11.37 15.70
C GLN A 129 -6.16 10.35 14.56
N SER A 130 -7.00 9.32 14.48
CA SER A 130 -6.92 8.31 13.40
C SER A 130 -7.23 8.92 12.03
N LEU A 131 -8.21 9.81 11.98
CA LEU A 131 -8.57 10.53 10.76
C LEU A 131 -7.45 11.46 10.30
N LEU A 132 -6.86 12.24 11.22
CA LEU A 132 -5.71 13.10 10.93
C LEU A 132 -4.50 12.32 10.42
N ARG A 133 -4.27 11.11 10.96
CA ARG A 133 -3.20 10.24 10.48
C ARG A 133 -3.46 9.76 9.05
N LEU A 134 -4.69 9.34 8.76
CA LEU A 134 -5.08 8.90 7.43
C LEU A 134 -4.94 10.04 6.41
N GLU A 135 -5.37 11.24 6.77
CA GLU A 135 -5.27 12.41 5.89
C GLU A 135 -3.80 12.82 5.64
N ARG A 136 -2.94 12.75 6.66
CA ARG A 136 -1.50 12.96 6.46
C ARG A 136 -0.87 11.94 5.51
N LEU A 137 -1.35 10.69 5.52
CA LEU A 137 -0.92 9.66 4.58
C LEU A 137 -1.41 9.95 3.16
N CYS A 138 -2.64 10.45 3.00
CA CYS A 138 -3.20 10.80 1.70
C CYS A 138 -2.56 12.07 1.10
N ALA A 139 -2.12 13.02 1.95
CA ALA A 139 -1.45 14.23 1.48
C ALA A 139 -0.06 13.91 0.93
N ASP A 140 0.23 14.39 -0.30
CA ASP A 140 1.56 14.22 -0.96
C ASP A 140 2.72 14.93 -0.24
N GLY A 141 2.44 15.60 0.87
CA GLY A 141 3.44 16.37 1.64
C GLY A 141 4.27 15.55 2.62
N TYR A 142 4.02 14.25 2.77
CA TYR A 142 4.82 13.41 3.65
C TYR A 142 5.85 12.60 2.86
N GLU A 143 7.13 12.93 3.07
CA GLU A 143 8.24 12.16 2.51
C GLU A 143 8.43 10.86 3.29
N PHE A 144 8.18 9.72 2.63
CA PHE A 144 8.48 8.40 3.16
C PHE A 144 10.00 8.17 3.13
N THR A 145 10.54 7.70 4.25
CA THR A 145 11.95 7.34 4.34
C THR A 145 12.10 5.84 4.15
N TYR A 146 12.60 5.44 2.99
CA TYR A 146 12.74 4.02 2.65
C TYR A 146 14.13 3.48 2.97
N ASP A 147 14.26 2.75 4.07
CA ASP A 147 15.48 2.10 4.51
C ASP A 147 15.31 0.57 4.52
N GLU A 148 16.42 -0.16 4.47
CA GLU A 148 16.42 -1.62 4.62
C GLU A 148 16.04 -2.00 6.06
N GLN A 149 14.91 -2.66 6.23
CA GLN A 149 14.36 -3.04 7.51
C GLN A 149 14.07 -4.54 7.58
N LYS A 150 14.30 -5.11 8.77
CA LYS A 150 13.90 -6.49 9.08
C LYS A 150 12.45 -6.53 9.52
N VAL A 151 11.55 -6.97 8.63
CA VAL A 151 10.10 -6.94 8.88
C VAL A 151 9.71 -7.76 10.10
N ALA A 152 10.35 -8.90 10.35
CA ALA A 152 10.10 -9.69 11.56
C ALA A 152 10.39 -8.92 12.86
N SER A 153 11.39 -8.03 12.87
CA SER A 153 11.69 -7.18 14.02
C SER A 153 10.61 -6.13 14.25
N ILE A 154 10.13 -5.52 13.18
CA ILE A 154 9.01 -4.56 13.23
C ILE A 154 7.78 -5.23 13.84
N ILE A 155 7.36 -6.40 13.32
CA ILE A 155 6.18 -7.13 13.80
C ILE A 155 6.31 -7.50 15.28
N ARG A 156 7.48 -8.00 15.71
CA ARG A 156 7.72 -8.34 17.13
C ARG A 156 7.67 -7.11 18.03
N SER A 157 8.20 -5.97 17.60
CA SER A 157 8.11 -4.71 18.33
C SER A 157 6.67 -4.23 18.46
N CYS A 158 5.87 -4.32 17.39
CA CYS A 158 4.45 -3.99 17.43
C CYS A 158 3.70 -4.88 18.41
N TRP A 159 3.97 -6.20 18.38
CA TRP A 159 3.34 -7.14 19.30
C TRP A 159 3.75 -6.87 20.76
N ALA A 160 5.01 -6.60 21.03
CA ALA A 160 5.46 -6.25 22.38
C ALA A 160 4.69 -5.05 22.96
N GLY A 161 4.32 -4.07 22.12
CA GLY A 161 3.48 -2.93 22.54
C GLY A 161 2.00 -3.28 22.77
N LEU A 162 1.50 -4.35 22.14
CA LEU A 162 0.09 -4.75 22.20
C LEU A 162 -0.19 -5.87 23.22
N SER A 163 0.81 -6.68 23.55
CA SER A 163 0.66 -7.91 24.36
C SER A 163 0.04 -7.67 25.74
N ALA A 164 0.32 -6.54 26.39
CA ALA A 164 -0.31 -6.18 27.64
C ALA A 164 -1.81 -5.85 27.53
N THR A 165 -2.24 -5.37 26.37
CA THR A 165 -3.65 -5.05 26.09
C THR A 165 -4.46 -6.30 25.72
N PHE A 166 -3.79 -7.30 25.11
CA PHE A 166 -4.42 -8.55 24.66
C PHE A 166 -3.75 -9.78 25.26
N PRO A 167 -3.82 -9.96 26.59
CA PRO A 167 -3.08 -11.03 27.29
C PRO A 167 -3.52 -12.46 26.92
N ALA A 168 -4.74 -12.62 26.38
CA ALA A 168 -5.27 -13.91 25.93
C ALA A 168 -4.83 -14.28 24.51
N CYS A 169 -4.26 -13.34 23.74
CA CYS A 169 -3.80 -13.58 22.38
C CYS A 169 -2.30 -13.88 22.35
N THR A 170 -1.90 -14.65 21.33
CA THR A 170 -0.49 -14.91 21.01
C THR A 170 -0.23 -14.56 19.56
N VAL A 171 1.02 -14.21 19.20
CA VAL A 171 1.42 -13.94 17.83
C VAL A 171 2.60 -14.83 17.46
N GLU A 172 2.40 -15.66 16.44
CA GLU A 172 3.43 -16.52 15.88
C GLU A 172 3.97 -15.88 14.60
N VAL A 173 5.27 -15.60 14.57
CA VAL A 173 5.93 -14.96 13.42
C VAL A 173 6.86 -15.94 12.74
N ILE A 174 6.50 -16.36 11.52
CA ILE A 174 7.23 -17.33 10.70
C ILE A 174 7.85 -16.62 9.49
N GLY A 175 9.11 -16.91 9.23
CA GLY A 175 9.88 -16.30 8.14
C GLY A 175 10.64 -15.06 8.59
N ASN A 176 11.47 -14.55 7.68
CA ASN A 176 12.23 -13.33 7.87
C ASN A 176 12.48 -12.71 6.49
N ALA A 177 12.26 -11.41 6.38
CA ALA A 177 12.50 -10.66 5.16
C ALA A 177 13.16 -9.32 5.50
N ILE A 178 14.05 -8.89 4.62
CA ILE A 178 14.61 -7.53 4.63
C ILE A 178 14.05 -6.83 3.40
N ILE A 179 13.33 -5.73 3.59
CA ILE A 179 12.76 -4.94 2.52
C ILE A 179 13.08 -3.45 2.74
N ARG A 180 13.05 -2.68 1.68
CA ARG A 180 13.10 -1.21 1.78
C ARG A 180 11.71 -0.69 2.09
N CYS A 181 11.56 -0.12 3.27
CA CYS A 181 10.27 0.42 3.74
C CYS A 181 10.49 1.57 4.71
N ASP A 182 9.45 2.36 4.93
CA ASP A 182 9.39 3.29 6.05
C ASP A 182 8.97 2.51 7.30
N GLU A 183 9.93 2.36 8.25
CA GLU A 183 9.75 1.57 9.47
C GLU A 183 8.56 2.07 10.30
N LYS A 184 8.42 3.38 10.44
CA LYS A 184 7.36 4.00 11.25
C LYS A 184 5.98 3.69 10.70
N TRP A 185 5.78 3.86 9.41
CA TRP A 185 4.50 3.61 8.77
C TRP A 185 4.20 2.12 8.66
N LEU A 186 5.19 1.29 8.38
CA LEU A 186 4.98 -0.15 8.34
C LEU A 186 4.67 -0.70 9.74
N SER A 187 5.27 -0.15 10.80
CA SER A 187 4.92 -0.45 12.19
C SER A 187 3.46 -0.08 12.51
N GLU A 188 2.99 1.07 12.04
CA GLU A 188 1.59 1.48 12.18
C GLU A 188 0.64 0.49 11.48
N ALA A 189 1.00 0.04 10.27
CA ALA A 189 0.21 -0.94 9.53
C ALA A 189 0.11 -2.28 10.29
N PHE A 190 1.23 -2.83 10.75
CA PHE A 190 1.22 -4.07 11.51
C PHE A 190 0.54 -3.93 12.87
N THR A 191 0.67 -2.80 13.54
CA THR A 191 -0.06 -2.52 14.79
C THR A 191 -1.57 -2.58 14.57
N ASN A 192 -2.07 -1.97 13.50
CA ASN A 192 -3.50 -2.00 13.16
C ASN A 192 -3.96 -3.41 12.79
N LEU A 193 -3.16 -4.18 12.03
CA LEU A 193 -3.50 -5.55 11.64
C LEU A 193 -3.54 -6.49 12.86
N LEU A 194 -2.51 -6.46 13.71
CA LEU A 194 -2.44 -7.31 14.91
C LEU A 194 -3.55 -6.95 15.91
N LYS A 195 -3.79 -5.65 16.11
CA LYS A 195 -4.88 -5.18 16.94
C LYS A 195 -6.24 -5.66 16.44
N ASN A 196 -6.50 -5.51 15.12
CA ASN A 196 -7.75 -5.97 14.50
C ASN A 196 -7.93 -7.48 14.69
N ALA A 197 -6.91 -8.29 14.46
CA ALA A 197 -6.93 -9.72 14.66
C ALA A 197 -7.28 -10.08 16.13
N CYS A 198 -6.64 -9.45 17.11
CA CYS A 198 -6.90 -9.70 18.52
C CYS A 198 -8.29 -9.23 18.97
N GLU A 199 -8.79 -8.09 18.47
CA GLU A 199 -10.14 -7.59 18.77
C GLU A 199 -11.25 -8.52 18.28
N HIS A 200 -10.98 -9.31 17.22
CA HIS A 200 -11.92 -10.32 16.70
C HIS A 200 -11.76 -11.70 17.35
N MET A 201 -10.83 -11.88 18.29
CA MET A 201 -10.63 -13.07 19.09
C MET A 201 -10.81 -12.77 20.61
N PRO A 202 -12.01 -12.43 21.07
CA PRO A 202 -12.23 -11.99 22.46
C PRO A 202 -11.90 -13.06 23.51
N GLU A 203 -11.99 -14.32 23.17
CA GLU A 203 -11.64 -15.46 24.06
C GLU A 203 -10.13 -15.81 24.00
N GLY A 204 -9.38 -15.10 23.15
CA GLY A 204 -7.99 -15.37 22.86
C GLY A 204 -7.80 -16.29 21.65
N GLY A 205 -6.57 -16.50 21.28
CA GLY A 205 -6.18 -17.30 20.12
C GLY A 205 -4.80 -16.95 19.60
N THR A 206 -4.43 -17.52 18.47
CA THR A 206 -3.12 -17.28 17.85
C THR A 206 -3.28 -16.52 16.54
N VAL A 207 -2.58 -15.41 16.42
CA VAL A 207 -2.40 -14.69 15.16
C VAL A 207 -1.17 -15.25 14.45
N HIS A 208 -1.35 -15.83 13.28
CA HIS A 208 -0.26 -16.39 12.49
C HIS A 208 0.23 -15.35 11.47
N VAL A 209 1.46 -14.93 11.61
CA VAL A 209 2.12 -14.03 10.65
C VAL A 209 3.17 -14.82 9.88
N ARG A 210 2.98 -14.95 8.57
CA ARG A 210 3.93 -15.64 7.68
C ARG A 210 4.48 -14.70 6.66
N MET A 211 5.79 -14.77 6.44
CA MET A 211 6.49 -13.94 5.47
C MET A 211 7.21 -14.81 4.46
N GLU A 212 7.05 -14.46 3.19
CA GLU A 212 7.72 -15.10 2.06
C GLU A 212 8.29 -14.03 1.14
N THR A 213 9.42 -14.33 0.51
CA THR A 213 10.07 -13.42 -0.43
C THR A 213 10.36 -14.15 -1.71
N THR A 214 9.92 -13.60 -2.82
CA THR A 214 10.31 -14.04 -4.17
C THR A 214 11.35 -13.08 -4.75
N GLU A 215 11.82 -13.35 -5.97
CA GLU A 215 12.70 -12.40 -6.66
C GLU A 215 12.03 -11.06 -6.98
N ALA A 216 10.69 -11.03 -7.09
CA ALA A 216 9.91 -9.87 -7.54
C ALA A 216 9.18 -9.14 -6.40
N ALA A 217 8.80 -9.85 -5.34
CA ALA A 217 7.94 -9.29 -4.31
C ALA A 217 8.14 -9.97 -2.95
N PHE A 218 7.87 -9.18 -1.92
CA PHE A 218 7.66 -9.63 -0.55
C PHE A 218 6.17 -9.88 -0.33
N PHE A 219 5.84 -10.98 0.34
CA PHE A 219 4.50 -11.33 0.77
C PHE A 219 4.47 -11.51 2.29
N CYS A 220 3.42 -10.98 2.91
CA CYS A 220 3.16 -11.19 4.33
C CYS A 220 1.68 -11.51 4.53
N THR A 221 1.38 -12.61 5.20
CA THR A 221 0.02 -12.96 5.61
C THR A 221 -0.14 -12.79 7.11
N VAL A 222 -1.25 -12.20 7.53
CA VAL A 222 -1.70 -12.10 8.91
C VAL A 222 -3.05 -12.80 9.00
N GLU A 223 -3.09 -13.94 9.69
CA GLU A 223 -4.29 -14.80 9.81
C GLU A 223 -4.69 -14.92 11.27
N ASP A 224 -5.95 -14.66 11.57
CA ASP A 224 -6.56 -14.84 12.89
C ASP A 224 -7.43 -16.10 12.95
N GLU A 225 -7.90 -16.43 14.15
CA GLU A 225 -8.82 -17.55 14.42
C GLU A 225 -10.22 -17.03 14.85
N GLY A 226 -10.58 -15.79 14.46
CA GLY A 226 -11.79 -15.10 14.92
C GLY A 226 -13.07 -15.40 14.11
N GLY A 227 -13.09 -16.45 13.29
CA GLY A 227 -14.29 -16.86 12.54
C GLY A 227 -14.51 -16.12 11.22
N GLY A 228 -13.66 -15.14 10.88
CA GLY A 228 -13.71 -14.43 9.60
C GLY A 228 -14.76 -13.31 9.53
N ALA A 229 -15.01 -12.82 8.33
CA ALA A 229 -16.00 -11.79 8.01
C ALA A 229 -17.11 -12.33 7.12
N SER A 230 -18.29 -11.72 7.14
CA SER A 230 -19.35 -12.13 6.21
C SER A 230 -18.92 -11.86 4.76
N GLY A 231 -19.46 -12.63 3.81
CA GLY A 231 -19.17 -12.41 2.39
C GLY A 231 -19.58 -11.02 1.88
N LYS A 232 -20.52 -10.37 2.58
CA LYS A 232 -20.94 -8.99 2.27
C LYS A 232 -19.96 -7.96 2.80
N ASP A 233 -19.28 -8.26 3.92
CA ASP A 233 -18.37 -7.34 4.59
C ASP A 233 -16.97 -7.32 3.96
N LEU A 234 -16.51 -8.48 3.42
CA LEU A 234 -15.17 -8.64 2.86
C LEU A 234 -14.75 -7.53 1.87
N PRO A 235 -15.57 -7.12 0.88
CA PRO A 235 -15.21 -6.08 -0.06
C PRO A 235 -15.02 -4.69 0.58
N HIS A 236 -15.68 -4.46 1.72
CA HIS A 236 -15.77 -3.17 2.38
C HIS A 236 -14.80 -2.99 3.56
N LEU A 237 -14.07 -4.04 3.96
CA LEU A 237 -13.19 -4.02 5.15
C LEU A 237 -12.16 -2.89 5.15
N PHE A 238 -11.72 -2.45 3.97
CA PHE A 238 -10.74 -1.38 3.80
C PHE A 238 -11.36 -0.01 3.55
N GLU A 239 -12.69 0.11 3.57
CA GLU A 239 -13.37 1.40 3.45
C GLU A 239 -13.30 2.19 4.76
N ARG A 240 -13.23 3.51 4.64
CA ARG A 240 -13.21 4.42 5.80
C ARG A 240 -14.54 4.33 6.55
N PHE A 241 -14.49 4.25 7.87
CA PHE A 241 -15.65 4.16 8.78
C PHE A 241 -16.50 2.89 8.63
N TYR A 242 -16.09 1.97 7.77
CA TYR A 242 -16.80 0.71 7.63
C TYR A 242 -16.60 -0.19 8.86
N ARG A 243 -17.68 -0.80 9.30
CA ARG A 243 -17.70 -1.76 10.40
C ARG A 243 -18.74 -2.83 10.11
N ALA A 244 -18.35 -4.08 10.21
CA ALA A 244 -19.27 -5.21 10.11
C ALA A 244 -20.27 -5.20 11.29
N GLU A 245 -21.48 -5.69 11.07
CA GLU A 245 -22.48 -5.86 12.15
C GLU A 245 -21.91 -6.79 13.23
N GLY A 246 -22.04 -6.39 14.50
CA GLY A 246 -21.53 -7.16 15.64
C GLY A 246 -20.04 -6.96 15.94
N SER A 247 -19.32 -6.09 15.20
CA SER A 247 -17.93 -5.77 15.52
C SER A 247 -17.77 -5.12 16.91
N PRO A 248 -16.66 -5.40 17.64
CA PRO A 248 -16.37 -4.81 18.94
C PRO A 248 -16.48 -3.30 18.92
N SER A 249 -17.15 -2.69 19.90
CA SER A 249 -17.48 -1.26 19.92
C SER A 249 -16.28 -0.30 19.96
N SER A 250 -15.07 -0.79 20.13
CA SER A 250 -13.87 0.00 20.38
C SER A 250 -13.24 0.66 19.15
N GLY A 251 -13.51 0.18 17.94
CA GLY A 251 -12.86 0.64 16.70
C GLY A 251 -13.60 1.75 15.98
N ALA A 252 -12.84 2.67 15.37
CA ALA A 252 -13.36 3.79 14.55
C ALA A 252 -13.71 3.39 13.10
N GLY A 253 -13.38 2.17 12.66
CA GLY A 253 -13.50 1.75 11.26
C GLY A 253 -12.47 2.43 10.33
N ILE A 254 -11.37 2.94 10.88
CA ILE A 254 -10.33 3.65 10.10
C ILE A 254 -9.04 2.83 10.00
N GLY A 255 -8.80 1.90 10.93
CA GLY A 255 -7.54 1.18 11.02
C GLY A 255 -7.13 0.44 9.75
N LEU A 256 -8.03 -0.33 9.14
CA LEU A 256 -7.76 -1.06 7.90
C LEU A 256 -7.63 -0.14 6.68
N ALA A 257 -8.34 1.00 6.66
CA ALA A 257 -8.15 2.02 5.63
C ALA A 257 -6.75 2.65 5.71
N ILE A 258 -6.22 2.89 6.92
CA ILE A 258 -4.84 3.32 7.15
C ILE A 258 -3.85 2.26 6.63
N VAL A 259 -4.09 0.99 6.96
CA VAL A 259 -3.23 -0.11 6.44
C VAL A 259 -3.18 -0.10 4.93
N ARG A 260 -4.34 -0.04 4.25
CA ARG A 260 -4.40 -0.01 2.80
C ARG A 260 -3.60 1.15 2.21
N GLU A 261 -3.73 2.34 2.78
CA GLU A 261 -3.00 3.52 2.32
C GLU A 261 -1.49 3.38 2.53
N ILE A 262 -1.06 2.88 3.70
CA ILE A 262 0.37 2.63 3.97
C ILE A 262 0.95 1.64 2.95
N ILE A 263 0.27 0.52 2.71
CA ILE A 263 0.74 -0.50 1.78
C ILE A 263 0.75 0.04 0.34
N TRP A 264 -0.26 0.82 -0.04
CA TRP A 264 -0.29 1.47 -1.35
C TRP A 264 0.88 2.45 -1.54
N ARG A 265 1.23 3.23 -0.52
CA ARG A 265 2.41 4.12 -0.52
C ARG A 265 3.73 3.34 -0.62
N HIS A 266 3.77 2.10 -0.16
CA HIS A 266 4.89 1.18 -0.39
C HIS A 266 4.80 0.46 -1.76
N HIS A 267 3.99 0.97 -2.68
CA HIS A 267 3.73 0.37 -4.00
C HIS A 267 3.18 -1.06 -3.95
N GLY A 268 2.64 -1.43 -2.80
CA GLY A 268 2.09 -2.74 -2.54
C GLY A 268 0.57 -2.80 -2.69
N ALA A 269 0.03 -3.97 -2.42
CA ALA A 269 -1.40 -4.24 -2.34
C ALA A 269 -1.71 -5.05 -1.09
N ILE A 270 -2.94 -4.88 -0.58
CA ILE A 270 -3.49 -5.70 0.51
C ILE A 270 -4.83 -6.27 0.08
N SER A 271 -5.07 -7.52 0.46
CA SER A 271 -6.35 -8.21 0.29
C SER A 271 -6.76 -8.95 1.54
N ALA A 272 -8.04 -9.28 1.64
CA ALA A 272 -8.60 -10.07 2.74
C ALA A 272 -9.40 -11.24 2.17
N GLU A 273 -9.28 -12.40 2.81
CA GLU A 273 -10.06 -13.59 2.49
C GLU A 273 -10.39 -14.37 3.77
N ASN A 274 -11.53 -15.06 3.78
CA ASN A 274 -11.85 -15.97 4.85
C ASN A 274 -11.07 -17.28 4.71
N THR A 275 -10.62 -17.81 5.84
CA THR A 275 -10.09 -19.17 5.96
C THR A 275 -11.08 -20.06 6.70
N ALA A 276 -10.72 -21.32 6.92
CA ALA A 276 -11.52 -22.23 7.71
C ALA A 276 -11.64 -21.82 9.20
N LYS A 277 -10.72 -20.98 9.69
CA LYS A 277 -10.64 -20.58 11.10
C LYS A 277 -10.95 -19.11 11.35
N GLY A 278 -10.63 -18.22 10.40
CA GLY A 278 -10.76 -16.80 10.62
C GLY A 278 -10.54 -15.97 9.36
N LEU A 279 -10.00 -14.77 9.53
CA LEU A 279 -9.69 -13.83 8.45
C LEU A 279 -8.20 -13.85 8.17
N LYS A 280 -7.84 -13.98 6.88
CA LYS A 280 -6.47 -13.86 6.41
C LYS A 280 -6.31 -12.59 5.59
N MET A 281 -5.41 -11.73 6.02
CA MET A 281 -4.99 -10.54 5.28
C MET A 281 -3.65 -10.79 4.61
N THR A 282 -3.56 -10.53 3.31
CA THR A 282 -2.36 -10.74 2.51
C THR A 282 -1.83 -9.40 2.01
N ILE A 283 -0.60 -9.08 2.39
CA ILE A 283 0.17 -7.93 1.92
C ILE A 283 1.14 -8.40 0.85
N SER A 284 1.25 -7.64 -0.25
CA SER A 284 2.30 -7.82 -1.26
C SER A 284 3.01 -6.49 -1.49
N ILE A 285 4.35 -6.46 -1.43
CA ILE A 285 5.18 -5.28 -1.71
C ILE A 285 6.20 -5.67 -2.78
N PRO A 286 6.24 -4.99 -3.94
CA PRO A 286 7.23 -5.25 -4.98
C PRO A 286 8.65 -4.98 -4.46
N LEU A 287 9.59 -5.90 -4.71
CA LEU A 287 11.00 -5.69 -4.45
C LEU A 287 11.62 -5.05 -5.68
N MET A 288 11.79 -3.73 -5.65
CA MET A 288 12.49 -3.03 -6.72
C MET A 288 13.96 -3.48 -6.76
N LYS A 289 14.36 -4.21 -7.78
CA LYS A 289 15.79 -4.43 -8.07
C LYS A 289 16.39 -3.07 -8.41
N MET A 290 17.29 -2.57 -7.57
CA MET A 290 18.14 -1.45 -7.96
C MET A 290 18.94 -1.92 -9.18
N ILE A 291 18.64 -1.35 -10.35
CA ILE A 291 19.58 -1.43 -11.48
C ILE A 291 20.80 -0.66 -10.98
N ARG A 292 21.88 -1.39 -10.61
CA ARG A 292 23.16 -0.77 -10.37
C ARG A 292 23.57 -0.13 -11.68
N THR A 293 23.42 1.15 -11.79
CA THR A 293 24.10 1.95 -12.81
C THR A 293 25.59 1.84 -12.49
N TYR A 294 26.28 1.01 -13.23
CA TYR A 294 27.73 1.04 -13.24
C TYR A 294 28.12 2.38 -13.88
N SER A 295 28.72 3.24 -13.05
CA SER A 295 29.45 4.45 -13.48
C SER A 295 30.69 4.04 -14.24
#